data_c043945d9f2056c552a3f342477bd28f
#
_entry.id   c043945d9f2056c552a3f342477bd28f
#
_cell.length_a   1.000
_cell.length_b   1.000
_cell.length_c   1.000
_cell.angle_alpha   90.00
_cell.angle_beta   90.00
_cell.angle_gamma   90.00
#
_symmetry.space_group_name_H-M   'P 1'
#
loop_
_entity.id
_entity.type
_entity.pdbx_description
1 polymer ?
#
loop_
_entity_poly.entity_id
_entity_poly.type
_entity_poly.pdbx_seq_one_letter_code
_entity_poly.pdbx_strand_id
1 'polypeptide(L)'
;MNLVQLLINPTNALVVFCVILCIALIMLDDEGAFSKKFTHFGPGTDVKFLHIKLDTWSKVYIVYAISFVVALLQTYYNEFIQEEFIDSRFINPAVTEKLPATATATKVILASNPIITWILNIITVFITMTMQLQFVLPQLIATMCVLYPYYAEKFSENKFLS
;
A
#
# COMPACT_ATOMS: atom_id res chain seq x y z
N MET A 1 6.76 26.61 -3.38
CA MET A 1 7.10 25.65 -2.30
C MET A 1 8.61 25.46 -2.33
N ASN A 2 9.31 25.84 -1.24
CA ASN A 2 10.77 25.75 -1.20
C ASN A 2 11.21 24.29 -1.09
N LEU A 3 12.27 23.92 -1.81
CA LEU A 3 12.87 22.57 -1.80
C LEU A 3 13.20 22.10 -0.38
N VAL A 4 13.55 23.02 0.49
CA VAL A 4 13.81 22.77 1.91
C VAL A 4 12.55 22.34 2.65
N GLN A 5 11.40 22.94 2.39
CA GLN A 5 10.14 22.56 3.01
C GLN A 5 9.63 21.20 2.52
N LEU A 6 9.95 20.85 1.26
CA LEU A 6 9.64 19.53 0.71
C LEU A 6 10.46 18.43 1.42
N LEU A 7 11.71 18.71 1.76
CA LEU A 7 12.60 17.77 2.45
C LEU A 7 12.34 17.65 3.96
N ILE A 8 11.77 18.69 4.58
CA ILE A 8 11.46 18.69 6.04
C ILE A 8 10.27 17.78 6.36
N ASN A 9 9.38 17.52 5.41
CA ASN A 9 8.30 16.55 5.62
C ASN A 9 8.89 15.13 5.67
N PRO A 10 8.74 14.38 6.78
CA PRO A 10 9.34 13.06 6.93
C PRO A 10 8.92 12.06 5.86
N THR A 11 7.71 12.16 5.37
CA THR A 11 7.20 11.31 4.28
C THR A 11 7.93 11.57 2.97
N ASN A 12 8.12 12.83 2.61
CA ASN A 12 8.84 13.21 1.40
C ASN A 12 10.33 12.89 1.49
N ALA A 13 10.94 13.07 2.67
CA ALA A 13 12.32 12.69 2.91
C ALA A 13 12.54 11.18 2.75
N LEU A 14 11.59 10.36 3.23
CA LEU A 14 11.61 8.91 3.04
C LEU A 14 11.52 8.52 1.57
N VAL A 15 10.62 9.13 0.82
CA VAL A 15 10.47 8.87 -0.63
C VAL A 15 11.76 9.23 -1.37
N VAL A 16 12.33 10.41 -1.12
CA VAL A 16 13.61 10.84 -1.72
C VAL A 16 14.73 9.89 -1.36
N PHE A 17 14.81 9.46 -0.11
CA PHE A 17 15.80 8.47 0.34
C PHE A 17 15.63 7.13 -0.40
N CYS A 18 14.42 6.62 -0.53
CA CYS A 18 14.13 5.39 -1.26
C CYS A 18 14.53 5.48 -2.75
N VAL A 19 14.24 6.61 -3.39
CA VAL A 19 14.63 6.85 -4.79
C VAL A 19 16.16 6.87 -4.95
N ILE A 20 16.86 7.58 -4.07
CA ILE A 20 18.33 7.63 -4.06
C ILE A 20 18.91 6.23 -3.84
N LEU A 21 18.35 5.47 -2.88
CA LEU A 21 18.78 4.11 -2.60
C LEU A 21 18.59 3.19 -3.82
N CYS A 22 17.44 3.27 -4.49
CA CYS A 22 17.18 2.51 -5.71
C CYS A 22 18.19 2.84 -6.82
N ILE A 23 18.46 4.13 -7.04
CA ILE A 23 19.45 4.57 -8.03
C ILE A 23 20.85 4.05 -7.66
N ALA A 24 21.23 4.17 -6.39
CA ALA A 24 22.53 3.68 -5.92
C ALA A 24 22.67 2.15 -6.12
N LEU A 25 21.62 1.38 -5.80
CA LEU A 25 21.60 -0.07 -6.01
C LEU A 25 21.74 -0.44 -7.50
N ILE A 26 21.07 0.30 -8.39
CA ILE A 26 21.20 0.10 -9.84
C ILE A 26 22.61 0.43 -10.32
N MET A 27 23.23 1.49 -9.80
CA MET A 27 24.60 1.91 -10.17
C MET A 27 25.67 0.95 -9.63
N LEU A 28 25.43 0.29 -8.50
CA LEU A 28 26.33 -0.69 -7.90
C LEU A 28 26.19 -2.09 -8.50
N ASP A 29 25.19 -2.27 -9.36
CA ASP A 29 24.90 -3.57 -9.98
C ASP A 29 25.74 -3.76 -11.26
N ASP A 30 27.04 -3.97 -11.09
CA ASP A 30 28.00 -4.10 -12.18
C ASP A 30 27.66 -5.21 -13.19
N GLU A 31 26.97 -6.27 -12.73
CA GLU A 31 26.56 -7.39 -13.57
C GLU A 31 25.14 -7.24 -14.16
N GLY A 32 24.41 -6.21 -13.77
CA GLY A 32 23.02 -5.99 -14.17
C GLY A 32 22.05 -7.05 -13.66
N ALA A 33 22.43 -7.83 -12.64
CA ALA A 33 21.61 -8.90 -12.08
C ALA A 33 20.34 -8.38 -11.41
N PHE A 34 20.47 -7.29 -10.65
CA PHE A 34 19.32 -6.62 -10.02
C PHE A 34 18.40 -6.02 -11.06
N SER A 35 18.96 -5.28 -12.03
CA SER A 35 18.21 -4.65 -13.11
C SER A 35 17.44 -5.68 -13.94
N LYS A 36 18.08 -6.80 -14.30
CA LYS A 36 17.42 -7.90 -15.02
C LYS A 36 16.30 -8.54 -14.20
N LYS A 37 16.49 -8.74 -12.90
CA LYS A 37 15.48 -9.29 -12.02
C LYS A 37 14.32 -8.32 -11.83
N PHE A 38 14.62 -7.05 -11.62
CA PHE A 38 13.64 -6.00 -11.40
C PHE A 38 12.75 -5.78 -12.63
N THR A 39 13.32 -5.79 -13.82
CA THR A 39 12.60 -5.56 -15.09
C THR A 39 12.03 -6.83 -15.72
N HIS A 40 12.23 -8.00 -15.10
CA HIS A 40 11.69 -9.25 -15.62
C HIS A 40 10.16 -9.27 -15.54
N PHE A 41 9.52 -9.60 -16.65
CA PHE A 41 8.08 -9.79 -16.75
C PHE A 41 7.77 -11.22 -17.21
N GLY A 42 6.79 -11.82 -16.57
CA GLY A 42 6.33 -13.17 -16.89
C GLY A 42 6.93 -14.27 -16.02
N PRO A 43 6.63 -15.53 -16.36
CA PRO A 43 7.15 -16.68 -15.64
C PRO A 43 8.65 -16.86 -15.87
N GLY A 44 9.33 -17.46 -14.90
CA GLY A 44 10.76 -17.79 -15.00
C GLY A 44 11.16 -18.83 -13.98
N THR A 45 12.22 -19.55 -14.27
CA THR A 45 12.76 -20.60 -13.37
C THR A 45 13.29 -20.02 -12.07
N ASP A 46 13.74 -18.77 -12.09
CA ASP A 46 14.30 -18.06 -10.94
C ASP A 46 13.28 -17.17 -10.23
N VAL A 47 12.07 -17.06 -10.77
CA VAL A 47 10.99 -16.28 -10.18
C VAL A 47 10.32 -17.12 -9.09
N LYS A 48 10.51 -16.71 -7.84
CA LYS A 48 9.93 -17.38 -6.68
C LYS A 48 9.11 -16.41 -5.86
N PHE A 49 7.95 -16.87 -5.43
CA PHE A 49 7.14 -16.21 -4.42
C PHE A 49 6.94 -17.18 -3.24
N LEU A 50 7.43 -16.85 -2.07
CA LEU A 50 7.37 -17.69 -0.87
C LEU A 50 7.84 -19.16 -1.12
N HIS A 51 8.94 -19.38 -1.78
CA HIS A 51 9.45 -20.69 -2.20
C HIS A 51 8.70 -21.39 -3.36
N ILE A 52 7.57 -20.85 -3.79
CA ILE A 52 6.82 -21.37 -4.95
C ILE A 52 7.47 -20.83 -6.22
N LYS A 53 7.87 -21.72 -7.11
CA LYS A 53 8.39 -21.33 -8.42
C LYS A 53 7.25 -20.86 -9.30
N LEU A 54 7.39 -19.67 -9.87
CA LEU A 54 6.43 -19.07 -10.80
C LEU A 54 6.84 -19.39 -12.25
N ASP A 55 6.73 -20.65 -12.62
CA ASP A 55 7.16 -21.19 -13.91
C ASP A 55 6.09 -21.11 -15.00
N THR A 56 4.87 -20.80 -14.62
CA THR A 56 3.71 -20.70 -15.53
C THR A 56 2.99 -19.37 -15.41
N TRP A 57 2.38 -18.92 -16.50
CA TRP A 57 1.58 -17.69 -16.51
C TRP A 57 0.42 -17.74 -15.52
N SER A 58 -0.19 -18.91 -15.32
CA SER A 58 -1.28 -19.07 -14.35
C SER A 58 -0.86 -18.70 -12.93
N LYS A 59 0.33 -19.13 -12.51
CA LYS A 59 0.88 -18.80 -11.20
C LYS A 59 1.22 -17.32 -11.08
N VAL A 60 1.77 -16.73 -12.14
CA VAL A 60 2.08 -15.28 -12.20
C VAL A 60 0.80 -14.45 -12.09
N TYR A 61 -0.27 -14.81 -12.80
CA TYR A 61 -1.56 -14.12 -12.70
C TYR A 61 -2.19 -14.23 -11.32
N ILE A 62 -2.05 -15.37 -10.63
CA ILE A 62 -2.51 -15.52 -9.26
C ILE A 62 -1.76 -14.54 -8.34
N VAL A 63 -0.44 -14.40 -8.50
CA VAL A 63 0.33 -13.43 -7.70
C VAL A 63 -0.04 -11.99 -8.05
N TYR A 64 -0.32 -11.67 -9.31
CA TYR A 64 -0.84 -10.34 -9.68
C TYR A 64 -2.19 -10.05 -9.00
N ALA A 65 -3.10 -11.03 -9.01
CA ALA A 65 -4.39 -10.88 -8.35
C ALA A 65 -4.25 -10.70 -6.83
N ILE A 66 -3.39 -11.48 -6.18
CA ILE A 66 -3.09 -11.35 -4.76
C ILE A 66 -2.50 -9.96 -4.46
N SER A 67 -1.53 -9.51 -5.25
CA SER A 67 -0.88 -8.21 -5.09
C SER A 67 -1.89 -7.06 -5.23
N PHE A 68 -2.78 -7.15 -6.22
CA PHE A 68 -3.83 -6.15 -6.45
C PHE A 68 -4.83 -6.12 -5.29
N VAL A 69 -5.38 -7.27 -4.90
CA VAL A 69 -6.39 -7.37 -3.84
C VAL A 69 -5.83 -6.94 -2.49
N VAL A 70 -4.61 -7.37 -2.15
CA VAL A 70 -3.96 -6.98 -0.88
C VAL A 70 -3.75 -5.47 -0.81
N ALA A 71 -3.24 -4.86 -1.88
CA ALA A 71 -3.02 -3.42 -1.93
C ALA A 71 -4.35 -2.64 -1.88
N LEU A 72 -5.38 -3.14 -2.56
CA LEU A 72 -6.72 -2.55 -2.55
C LEU A 72 -7.33 -2.59 -1.16
N LEU A 73 -7.28 -3.72 -0.48
CA LEU A 73 -7.76 -3.88 0.89
C LEU A 73 -6.95 -3.03 1.88
N GLN A 74 -5.65 -3.00 1.75
CA GLN A 74 -4.77 -2.23 2.62
C GLN A 74 -5.04 -0.73 2.49
N THR A 75 -5.16 -0.23 1.28
CA THR A 75 -5.43 1.18 1.02
C THR A 75 -6.84 1.54 1.48
N TYR A 76 -7.84 0.74 1.16
CA TYR A 76 -9.21 0.94 1.61
C TYR A 76 -9.30 0.93 3.14
N TYR A 77 -8.64 -0.01 3.80
CA TYR A 77 -8.65 -0.14 5.24
C TYR A 77 -7.97 1.05 5.93
N ASN A 78 -6.83 1.50 5.43
CA ASN A 78 -6.12 2.63 6.01
C ASN A 78 -6.85 3.95 5.81
N GLU A 79 -7.37 4.21 4.61
CA GLU A 79 -7.97 5.50 4.30
C GLU A 79 -9.43 5.62 4.78
N PHE A 80 -10.23 4.59 4.58
CA PHE A 80 -11.67 4.66 4.92
C PHE A 80 -11.97 4.20 6.34
N ILE A 81 -11.47 3.05 6.76
CA ILE A 81 -11.83 2.49 8.05
C ILE A 81 -11.12 3.22 9.18
N GLN A 82 -9.84 3.53 9.00
CA GLN A 82 -9.09 4.22 10.03
C GLN A 82 -9.59 5.66 10.21
N GLU A 83 -9.77 6.41 9.13
CA GLU A 83 -10.19 7.80 9.20
C GLU A 83 -11.65 7.93 9.64
N GLU A 84 -12.58 7.17 9.06
CA GLU A 84 -14.01 7.30 9.38
C GLU A 84 -14.42 6.61 10.68
N PHE A 85 -13.88 5.43 10.97
CA PHE A 85 -14.30 4.66 12.14
C PHE A 85 -13.45 4.86 13.37
N ILE A 86 -12.16 5.06 13.21
CA ILE A 86 -11.23 5.14 14.34
C ILE A 86 -11.05 6.58 14.75
N ASP A 87 -10.58 7.43 13.85
CA ASP A 87 -10.22 8.80 14.16
C ASP A 87 -11.45 9.67 14.48
N SER A 88 -12.53 9.55 13.71
CA SER A 88 -13.75 10.30 13.94
C SER A 88 -14.43 9.96 15.27
N ARG A 89 -14.33 8.72 15.73
CA ARG A 89 -14.94 8.29 17.00
C ARG A 89 -14.09 8.61 18.22
N PHE A 90 -12.78 8.65 18.09
CA PHE A 90 -11.91 9.12 19.17
C PHE A 90 -11.98 10.62 19.37
N ILE A 91 -12.20 11.38 18.29
CA ILE A 91 -12.30 12.84 18.35
C ILE A 91 -13.67 13.29 18.85
N ASN A 92 -14.73 12.50 18.67
CA ASN A 92 -16.09 12.89 19.03
C ASN A 92 -16.81 11.82 19.88
N PRO A 93 -16.55 11.75 21.20
CA PRO A 93 -17.14 10.76 22.09
C PRO A 93 -18.69 10.84 22.15
N ALA A 94 -19.29 11.98 21.83
CA ALA A 94 -20.74 12.15 21.78
C ALA A 94 -21.42 11.27 20.70
N VAL A 95 -20.70 10.91 19.65
CA VAL A 95 -21.18 9.99 18.59
C VAL A 95 -21.20 8.55 19.07
N THR A 96 -20.29 8.20 19.98
CA THR A 96 -20.14 6.84 20.54
C THR A 96 -21.26 6.51 21.53
N GLU A 97 -21.78 7.50 22.24
CA GLU A 97 -22.89 7.31 23.22
C GLU A 97 -24.25 7.08 22.55
N LYS A 98 -24.44 7.54 21.32
CA LYS A 98 -25.73 7.46 20.61
C LYS A 98 -26.01 6.11 19.92
N LEU A 99 -25.08 5.15 19.92
CA LEU A 99 -25.19 3.89 19.19
C LEU A 99 -24.76 2.69 20.04
N PRO A 100 -25.51 2.32 21.11
CA PRO A 100 -25.13 1.22 22.01
C PRO A 100 -25.04 -0.15 21.32
N ALA A 101 -25.87 -0.43 20.30
CA ALA A 101 -25.83 -1.68 19.54
C ALA A 101 -24.59 -1.80 18.64
N THR A 102 -24.07 -0.69 18.15
CA THR A 102 -22.84 -0.62 17.33
C THR A 102 -21.57 -0.55 18.17
N ALA A 103 -21.66 -0.32 19.46
CA ALA A 103 -20.50 -0.24 20.35
C ALA A 103 -19.70 -1.56 20.40
N THR A 104 -20.37 -2.71 20.39
CA THR A 104 -19.71 -4.03 20.37
C THR A 104 -19.05 -4.30 19.02
N ALA A 105 -19.75 -4.04 17.91
CA ALA A 105 -19.18 -4.17 16.57
C ALA A 105 -17.97 -3.23 16.39
N THR A 106 -18.05 -2.00 16.89
CA THR A 106 -16.96 -1.03 16.86
C THR A 106 -15.76 -1.50 17.67
N LYS A 107 -15.97 -2.06 18.88
CA LYS A 107 -14.89 -2.62 19.69
C LYS A 107 -14.17 -3.78 18.98
N VAL A 108 -14.94 -4.64 18.28
CA VAL A 108 -14.37 -5.74 17.50
C VAL A 108 -13.56 -5.22 16.34
N ILE A 109 -14.06 -4.24 15.60
CA ILE A 109 -13.34 -3.60 14.49
C ILE A 109 -12.04 -2.94 14.97
N LEU A 110 -12.12 -2.18 16.07
CA LEU A 110 -10.96 -1.53 16.68
C LEU A 110 -9.92 -2.53 17.18
N ALA A 111 -10.37 -3.64 17.81
CA ALA A 111 -9.46 -4.67 18.28
C ALA A 111 -8.84 -5.50 17.14
N SER A 112 -9.57 -5.70 16.04
CA SER A 112 -9.08 -6.43 14.87
C SER A 112 -8.17 -5.59 13.96
N ASN A 113 -8.26 -4.26 14.02
CA ASN A 113 -7.50 -3.34 13.16
C ASN A 113 -5.99 -3.61 13.17
N PRO A 114 -5.30 -3.66 14.30
CA PRO A 114 -3.86 -3.91 14.31
C PRO A 114 -3.50 -5.28 13.75
N ILE A 115 -4.32 -6.29 13.94
CA ILE A 115 -4.09 -7.65 13.44
C ILE A 115 -4.23 -7.68 11.91
N ILE A 116 -5.30 -7.12 11.37
CA ILE A 116 -5.54 -7.05 9.92
C ILE A 116 -4.46 -6.23 9.24
N THR A 117 -4.11 -5.07 9.78
CA THR A 117 -3.05 -4.21 9.26
C THR A 117 -1.70 -4.93 9.27
N TRP A 118 -1.40 -5.65 10.33
CA TRP A 118 -0.17 -6.43 10.45
C TRP A 118 -0.09 -7.56 9.40
N ILE A 119 -1.17 -8.32 9.20
CA ILE A 119 -1.24 -9.38 8.18
C ILE A 119 -1.06 -8.80 6.78
N LEU A 120 -1.78 -7.72 6.44
CA LEU A 120 -1.67 -7.07 5.14
C LEU A 120 -0.26 -6.52 4.88
N ASN A 121 0.36 -5.94 5.90
CA ASN A 121 1.74 -5.45 5.81
C ASN A 121 2.73 -6.59 5.56
N ILE A 122 2.60 -7.71 6.25
CA ILE A 122 3.44 -8.88 6.04
C ILE A 122 3.33 -9.38 4.59
N ILE A 123 2.12 -9.54 4.08
CA ILE A 123 1.90 -9.98 2.70
C ILE A 123 2.52 -8.99 1.70
N THR A 124 2.34 -7.69 1.94
CA THR A 124 2.94 -6.63 1.12
C THR A 124 4.47 -6.71 1.12
N VAL A 125 5.08 -6.95 2.28
CA VAL A 125 6.53 -7.13 2.40
C VAL A 125 7.00 -8.35 1.59
N PHE A 126 6.31 -9.48 1.69
CA PHE A 126 6.65 -10.67 0.90
C PHE A 126 6.58 -10.42 -0.61
N ILE A 127 5.57 -9.69 -1.07
CA ILE A 127 5.45 -9.31 -2.48
C ILE A 127 6.61 -8.39 -2.90
N THR A 128 6.94 -7.41 -2.08
CA THR A 128 8.04 -6.47 -2.33
C THR A 128 9.41 -7.17 -2.31
N MET A 129 9.59 -8.19 -1.46
CA MET A 129 10.82 -8.98 -1.40
C MET A 129 11.09 -9.78 -2.66
N THR A 130 10.13 -9.95 -3.57
CA THR A 130 10.39 -10.53 -4.89
C THR A 130 11.32 -9.67 -5.74
N MET A 131 11.42 -8.38 -5.41
CA MET A 131 12.20 -7.36 -6.14
C MET A 131 11.90 -7.34 -7.64
N GLN A 132 10.65 -7.55 -8.02
CA GLN A 132 10.20 -7.51 -9.41
C GLN A 132 9.12 -6.47 -9.58
N LEU A 133 9.32 -5.60 -10.56
CA LEU A 133 8.38 -4.53 -10.89
C LEU A 133 6.99 -5.09 -11.24
N GLN A 134 6.95 -6.24 -11.89
CA GLN A 134 5.69 -6.88 -12.31
C GLN A 134 4.72 -7.16 -11.14
N PHE A 135 5.22 -7.40 -9.93
CA PHE A 135 4.37 -7.63 -8.76
C PHE A 135 4.06 -6.35 -7.97
N VAL A 136 4.86 -5.32 -8.16
CA VAL A 136 4.65 -4.00 -7.55
C VAL A 136 3.63 -3.17 -8.35
N LEU A 137 3.63 -3.28 -9.67
CA LEU A 137 2.68 -2.54 -10.53
C LEU A 137 1.20 -2.77 -10.18
N PRO A 138 0.70 -4.00 -9.95
CA PRO A 138 -0.67 -4.22 -9.52
C PRO A 138 -1.00 -3.53 -8.19
N GLN A 139 -0.05 -3.46 -7.27
CA GLN A 139 -0.22 -2.73 -6.00
C GLN A 139 -0.37 -1.23 -6.22
N LEU A 140 0.45 -0.65 -7.09
CA LEU A 140 0.35 0.78 -7.43
C LEU A 140 -0.98 1.10 -8.11
N ILE A 141 -1.41 0.27 -9.05
CA ILE A 141 -2.69 0.44 -9.75
C ILE A 141 -3.85 0.34 -8.76
N ALA A 142 -3.85 -0.65 -7.87
CA ALA A 142 -4.89 -0.80 -6.85
C ALA A 142 -4.96 0.41 -5.92
N THR A 143 -3.81 0.89 -5.46
CA THR A 143 -3.70 2.08 -4.62
C THR A 143 -4.26 3.32 -5.33
N MET A 144 -3.92 3.52 -6.58
CA MET A 144 -4.44 4.64 -7.38
C MET A 144 -5.94 4.54 -7.61
N CYS A 145 -6.47 3.34 -7.84
CA CYS A 145 -7.92 3.13 -8.00
C CYS A 145 -8.72 3.53 -6.76
N VAL A 146 -8.16 3.36 -5.57
CA VAL A 146 -8.81 3.76 -4.31
C VAL A 146 -8.59 5.24 -4.00
N LEU A 147 -7.35 5.72 -4.09
CA LEU A 147 -7.00 7.07 -3.69
C LEU A 147 -7.51 8.15 -4.65
N TYR A 148 -7.54 7.87 -5.95
CA TYR A 148 -7.97 8.87 -6.93
C TYR A 148 -9.40 9.36 -6.70
N PRO A 149 -10.43 8.50 -6.62
CA PRO A 149 -11.79 8.97 -6.35
C PRO A 149 -11.93 9.64 -4.98
N TYR A 150 -11.24 9.12 -3.96
CA TYR A 150 -11.26 9.67 -2.61
C TYR A 150 -10.73 11.11 -2.56
N TYR A 151 -9.57 11.37 -3.16
CA TYR A 151 -9.02 12.72 -3.21
C TYR A 151 -9.78 13.63 -4.17
N ALA A 152 -10.30 13.10 -5.28
CA ALA A 152 -11.13 13.88 -6.20
C ALA A 152 -12.40 14.40 -5.50
N GLU A 153 -13.04 13.60 -4.66
CA GLU A 153 -14.18 13.99 -3.85
C GLU A 153 -13.79 15.06 -2.81
N LYS A 154 -12.76 14.84 -2.03
CA LYS A 154 -12.24 15.83 -1.07
C LYS A 154 -11.88 17.17 -1.71
N PHE A 155 -11.24 17.15 -2.88
CA PHE A 155 -10.92 18.40 -3.59
C PHE A 155 -12.14 19.10 -4.13
N SER A 156 -13.19 18.39 -4.53
CA SER A 156 -14.44 19.00 -4.98
C SER A 156 -15.19 19.67 -3.83
N GLU A 157 -15.21 19.06 -2.65
CA GLU A 157 -15.81 19.64 -1.45
C GLU A 157 -15.10 20.93 -1.01
N ASN A 158 -13.78 20.95 -1.01
CA ASN A 158 -12.99 22.14 -0.65
C ASN A 158 -13.17 23.32 -1.62
N LYS A 159 -13.54 23.07 -2.87
CA LYS A 159 -13.86 24.14 -3.83
C LYS A 159 -15.17 24.84 -3.52
N PHE A 160 -16.10 24.19 -2.83
CA PHE A 160 -17.36 24.80 -2.40
C PHE A 160 -17.24 25.61 -1.11
N LEU A 161 -16.17 25.43 -0.36
CA LEU A 161 -15.90 26.14 0.89
C LEU A 161 -14.96 27.35 0.71
N SER A 162 -14.40 27.50 -0.45
CA SER A 162 -13.58 28.64 -0.83
C SER A 162 -14.37 29.62 -1.71
#